data_04351dd378c4f0d5d2b0f3a5ab16321a
#
_entry.id   04351dd378c4f0d5d2b0f3a5ab16321a
#
_cell.length_a   1.000
_cell.length_b   1.000
_cell.length_c   1.000
_cell.angle_alpha   90.00
_cell.angle_beta   90.00
_cell.angle_gamma   90.00
#
_symmetry.space_group_name_H-M   'P 1'
#
loop_
_entity.id
_entity.type
_entity.pdbx_description
1 polymer ?
#
loop_
_entity_poly.entity_id
_entity_poly.type
_entity_poly.pdbx_seq_one_letter_code
_entity_poly.pdbx_strand_id
1 'polypeptide(L)'
;MEDAIKAIGINVTGLRKDDKVHTTLALVHTYPDGDRDFSFYRDPGADMMLTEEEIPEELILETRIFHFGTLSMTHEKVRRATKKCSCNCKTGWCDHFI
;
A
#
# COMPACT_ATOMS: atom_id res chain seq x y z
N MET A 1 -1.05 -9.77 11.27
CA MET A 1 -0.15 -8.89 10.50
C MET A 1 0.29 -7.66 11.31
N GLU A 2 -0.64 -6.89 11.86
CA GLU A 2 -0.32 -5.69 12.65
C GLU A 2 0.65 -5.96 13.80
N ASP A 3 0.40 -7.01 14.58
CA ASP A 3 1.25 -7.37 15.72
C ASP A 3 2.68 -7.73 15.30
N ALA A 4 2.83 -8.40 14.16
CA ALA A 4 4.14 -8.73 13.62
C ALA A 4 4.92 -7.48 13.21
N ILE A 5 4.25 -6.50 12.62
CA ILE A 5 4.85 -5.23 12.21
C ILE A 5 5.26 -4.41 13.44
N LYS A 6 4.42 -4.36 14.47
CA LYS A 6 4.74 -3.71 15.74
C LYS A 6 5.94 -4.35 16.43
N ALA A 7 6.04 -5.68 16.39
CA ALA A 7 7.11 -6.42 17.05
C ALA A 7 8.49 -6.08 16.50
N ILE A 8 8.59 -5.69 15.24
CA ILE A 8 9.86 -5.27 14.61
C ILE A 8 10.12 -3.75 14.70
N GLY A 9 9.30 -3.02 15.43
CA GLY A 9 9.51 -1.59 15.70
C GLY A 9 8.98 -0.63 14.64
N ILE A 10 8.16 -1.07 13.71
CA ILE A 10 7.54 -0.20 12.72
C ILE A 10 6.31 0.49 13.31
N ASN A 11 6.20 1.79 13.09
CA ASN A 11 5.03 2.58 13.50
C ASN A 11 3.82 2.21 12.62
N VAL A 12 2.75 1.75 13.25
CA VAL A 12 1.52 1.31 12.57
C VAL A 12 0.36 2.31 12.69
N THR A 13 0.64 3.52 13.12
CA THR A 13 -0.39 4.57 13.28
C THR A 13 -1.18 4.83 11.99
N GLY A 14 -0.50 4.73 10.85
CA GLY A 14 -1.10 4.91 9.53
C GLY A 14 -1.72 3.64 8.94
N LEU A 15 -1.62 2.51 9.62
CA LEU A 15 -2.20 1.27 9.13
C LEU A 15 -3.72 1.29 9.28
N ARG A 16 -4.42 1.11 8.18
CA ARG A 16 -5.88 1.06 8.15
C ARG A 16 -6.37 -0.38 7.95
N LYS A 17 -7.51 -0.69 8.53
CA LYS A 17 -8.18 -1.99 8.38
C LYS A 17 -9.52 -1.78 7.69
N ASP A 18 -9.85 -2.68 6.78
CA ASP A 18 -11.15 -2.71 6.12
C ASP A 18 -11.91 -3.95 6.55
N ASP A 19 -13.10 -3.75 7.11
CA ASP A 19 -13.96 -4.85 7.61
C ASP A 19 -14.81 -5.48 6.50
N LYS A 20 -14.89 -4.84 5.34
CA LYS A 20 -15.78 -5.24 4.25
C LYS A 20 -15.07 -6.01 3.14
N VAL A 21 -13.77 -5.84 3.03
CA VAL A 21 -13.00 -6.35 1.90
C VAL A 21 -11.85 -7.22 2.41
N HIS A 22 -11.64 -8.34 1.75
CA HIS A 22 -10.57 -9.27 2.09
C HIS A 22 -9.19 -8.72 1.74
N THR A 23 -8.19 -9.18 2.48
CA THR A 23 -6.80 -8.98 2.09
C THR A 23 -6.55 -9.66 0.74
N THR A 24 -5.80 -9.01 -0.12
CA THR A 24 -5.35 -9.60 -1.38
C THR A 24 -4.59 -10.89 -1.11
N LEU A 25 -4.95 -11.96 -1.83
CA LEU A 25 -4.29 -13.25 -1.75
C LEU A 25 -3.54 -13.50 -3.06
N ALA A 26 -2.27 -13.83 -2.96
CA ALA A 26 -1.47 -14.23 -4.10
C ALA A 26 -1.03 -15.69 -3.92
N LEU A 27 -1.40 -16.54 -4.87
CA LEU A 27 -0.92 -17.91 -4.95
C LEU A 27 0.24 -17.96 -5.94
N VAL A 28 1.37 -18.46 -5.50
CA VAL A 28 2.57 -18.56 -6.32
C VAL A 28 2.84 -20.03 -6.62
N HIS A 29 2.84 -20.37 -7.88
CA HIS A 29 3.24 -21.68 -8.35
C HIS A 29 4.65 -21.61 -8.92
N THR A 30 5.54 -22.45 -8.40
CA THR A 30 6.93 -22.51 -8.87
C THR A 30 7.17 -23.77 -9.69
N TYR A 31 7.81 -23.62 -10.83
CA TYR A 31 8.15 -24.72 -11.72
C TYR A 31 9.58 -25.22 -11.45
N PRO A 32 9.88 -26.50 -11.80
CA PRO A 32 11.22 -27.06 -11.58
C PRO A 32 12.36 -26.32 -12.32
N ASP A 33 12.06 -25.61 -13.39
CA ASP A 33 13.00 -24.81 -14.17
C ASP A 33 13.34 -23.44 -13.52
N GLY A 34 12.71 -23.14 -12.36
CA GLY A 34 12.88 -21.87 -11.63
C GLY A 34 11.90 -20.79 -12.05
N ASP A 35 11.05 -21.04 -13.01
CA ASP A 35 9.99 -20.10 -13.37
C ASP A 35 8.84 -20.14 -12.36
N ARG A 36 7.98 -19.13 -12.38
CA ARG A 36 6.88 -18.98 -11.46
C ARG A 36 5.67 -18.36 -12.11
N ASP A 37 4.51 -18.77 -11.64
CA ASP A 37 3.22 -18.23 -12.04
C ASP A 37 2.47 -17.70 -10.81
N PHE A 38 1.66 -16.66 -11.02
CA PHE A 38 0.92 -15.99 -9.96
C PHE A 38 -0.58 -16.03 -10.24
N SER A 39 -1.34 -16.40 -9.24
CA SER A 39 -2.80 -16.23 -9.24
C SER A 39 -3.20 -15.27 -8.13
N PHE A 40 -3.84 -14.17 -8.51
CA PHE A 40 -4.25 -13.15 -7.57
C PHE A 40 -5.76 -13.18 -7.31
N TYR A 41 -6.13 -13.15 -6.05
CA TYR A 41 -7.49 -12.90 -5.59
C TYR A 41 -7.58 -11.47 -5.06
N ARG A 42 -7.89 -10.54 -5.96
CA ARG A 42 -7.86 -9.09 -5.71
C ARG A 42 -9.05 -8.42 -6.40
N ASP A 43 -10.27 -8.83 -6.02
CA ASP A 43 -11.49 -8.37 -6.69
C ASP A 43 -12.58 -7.92 -5.69
N PRO A 44 -12.50 -6.71 -5.15
CA PRO A 44 -11.28 -5.94 -4.87
C PRO A 44 -10.53 -6.46 -3.64
N GLY A 45 -9.22 -6.19 -3.53
CA GLY A 45 -8.47 -6.41 -2.30
C GLY A 45 -8.52 -5.19 -1.38
N ALA A 46 -8.28 -5.39 -0.09
CA ALA A 46 -8.30 -4.30 0.88
C ALA A 46 -7.25 -3.21 0.57
N ASP A 47 -6.14 -3.60 -0.03
CA ASP A 47 -5.09 -2.69 -0.47
C ASP A 47 -5.55 -1.68 -1.53
N MET A 48 -6.65 -1.95 -2.23
CA MET A 48 -7.22 -1.08 -3.25
C MET A 48 -8.25 -0.08 -2.68
N MET A 49 -8.70 -0.30 -1.45
CA MET A 49 -9.82 0.43 -0.87
C MET A 49 -9.43 1.63 -0.03
N LEU A 50 -8.14 1.91 0.11
CA LEU A 50 -7.67 3.07 0.84
C LEU A 50 -8.14 4.36 0.14
N THR A 51 -8.84 5.21 0.88
CA THR A 51 -9.33 6.51 0.39
C THR A 51 -8.42 7.63 0.87
N GLU A 52 -8.45 8.75 0.16
CA GLU A 52 -7.67 9.94 0.54
C GLU A 52 -8.09 10.53 1.89
N GLU A 53 -9.33 10.29 2.32
CA GLU A 53 -9.86 10.75 3.61
C GLU A 53 -9.29 9.96 4.79
N GLU A 54 -8.89 8.71 4.56
CA GLU A 54 -8.34 7.83 5.58
C GLU A 54 -6.86 8.07 5.87
N ILE A 55 -6.22 8.93 5.09
CA ILE A 55 -4.79 9.22 5.22
C ILE A 55 -4.56 10.20 6.34
N PRO A 56 -3.70 9.86 7.34
CA PRO A 56 -3.32 10.81 8.39
C PRO A 56 -2.35 11.85 7.81
N GLU A 57 -2.86 13.04 7.47
CA GLU A 57 -2.07 14.11 6.85
C GLU A 57 -0.85 14.52 7.69
N GLU A 58 -1.00 14.55 9.01
CA GLU A 58 0.08 14.88 9.93
C GLU A 58 1.26 13.92 9.78
N LEU A 59 0.98 12.64 9.64
CA LEU A 59 2.00 11.61 9.45
C LEU A 59 2.76 11.81 8.13
N ILE A 60 2.04 12.15 7.07
CA ILE A 60 2.62 12.40 5.75
C ILE A 60 3.47 13.68 5.75
N LEU A 61 3.00 14.73 6.43
CA LEU A 61 3.74 15.98 6.54
C LEU A 61 5.07 15.83 7.30
N GLU A 62 5.16 14.89 8.21
CA GLU A 62 6.39 14.55 8.94
C GLU A 62 7.31 13.60 8.18
N THR A 63 6.81 12.99 7.11
CA THR A 63 7.54 11.98 6.35
C THR A 63 8.64 12.63 5.51
N ARG A 64 9.85 12.09 5.61
CA ARG A 64 10.99 12.54 4.81
C ARG A 64 11.09 11.82 3.48
N ILE A 65 10.72 10.54 3.46
CA ILE A 65 10.74 9.70 2.25
C ILE A 65 9.38 9.00 2.15
N PHE A 66 8.70 9.21 1.04
CA PHE A 66 7.47 8.50 0.73
C PHE A 66 7.71 7.48 -0.37
N HIS A 67 7.56 6.22 -0.04
CA HIS A 67 7.71 5.11 -0.98
C HIS A 67 6.36 4.50 -1.33
N PHE A 68 6.13 4.25 -2.61
CA PHE A 68 4.94 3.54 -3.08
C PHE A 68 5.25 2.72 -4.33
N GLY A 69 4.46 1.67 -4.55
CA GLY A 69 4.59 0.81 -5.73
C GLY A 69 3.51 1.05 -6.77
N THR A 70 3.70 0.52 -7.97
CA THR A 70 2.74 0.63 -9.07
C THR A 70 1.38 0.00 -8.74
N LEU A 71 1.34 -0.99 -7.87
CA LEU A 71 0.08 -1.61 -7.42
C LEU A 71 -0.84 -0.62 -6.70
N SER A 72 -0.28 0.43 -6.10
CA SER A 72 -1.04 1.53 -5.49
C SER A 72 -1.70 2.45 -6.53
N MET A 73 -1.42 2.26 -7.80
CA MET A 73 -1.96 3.07 -8.89
C MET A 73 -3.00 2.33 -9.73
N THR A 74 -3.37 1.11 -9.35
CA THR A 74 -4.24 0.23 -10.16
C THR A 74 -5.74 0.49 -9.97
N HIS A 75 -6.13 1.06 -8.85
CA HIS A 75 -7.53 1.40 -8.57
C HIS A 75 -7.67 2.89 -8.28
N GLU A 76 -8.79 3.49 -8.66
CA GLU A 76 -8.99 4.94 -8.54
C GLU A 76 -8.87 5.45 -7.11
N LYS A 77 -9.47 4.76 -6.15
CA LYS A 77 -9.43 5.15 -4.73
C LYS A 77 -8.00 5.21 -4.19
N VAL A 78 -7.27 4.10 -4.31
CA VAL A 78 -5.90 4.03 -3.80
C VAL A 78 -4.95 4.91 -4.61
N ARG A 79 -5.20 5.11 -5.88
CA ARG A 79 -4.44 6.02 -6.72
C ARG A 79 -4.57 7.47 -6.24
N ARG A 80 -5.77 7.92 -5.93
CA ARG A 80 -6.00 9.26 -5.37
C ARG A 80 -5.31 9.42 -4.02
N ALA A 81 -5.43 8.41 -3.16
CA ALA A 81 -4.77 8.39 -1.87
C ALA A 81 -3.25 8.50 -2.01
N THR A 82 -2.65 7.72 -2.90
CA THR A 82 -1.21 7.73 -3.18
C THR A 82 -0.75 9.10 -3.71
N LYS A 83 -1.49 9.68 -4.62
CA LYS A 83 -1.20 11.02 -5.17
C LYS A 83 -1.26 12.09 -4.09
N LYS A 84 -2.25 12.03 -3.20
CA LYS A 84 -2.36 12.94 -2.07
C LYS A 84 -1.16 12.85 -1.14
N CYS A 85 -0.75 11.64 -0.80
CA CYS A 85 0.45 11.42 0.02
C CYS A 85 1.71 11.98 -0.65
N SER A 86 1.87 11.72 -1.92
CA SER A 86 3.01 12.18 -2.71
C SER A 86 3.10 13.71 -2.75
N CYS A 87 1.96 14.38 -2.90
CA CYS A 87 1.91 15.85 -2.93
C CYS A 87 2.15 16.50 -1.57
N ASN A 88 1.80 15.83 -0.48
CA ASN A 88 1.90 16.34 0.88
C ASN A 88 3.23 16.02 1.56
N CYS A 89 4.10 15.23 0.95
CA CYS A 89 5.40 14.90 1.49
C CYS A 89 6.30 16.14 1.55
N LYS A 90 6.98 16.36 2.70
CA LYS A 90 7.83 17.54 2.98
C LYS A 90 8.92 17.80 1.94
N THR A 91 9.45 16.75 1.33
CA THR A 91 10.57 16.88 0.40
C THR A 91 10.13 17.34 -0.98
N GLY A 92 8.82 17.41 -1.25
CA GLY A 92 8.30 17.75 -2.56
C GLY A 92 8.71 16.77 -3.67
N TRP A 93 9.34 15.67 -3.31
CA TRP A 93 9.75 14.64 -4.22
C TRP A 93 8.52 13.81 -4.60
N CYS A 94 7.86 14.26 -5.64
CA CYS A 94 6.83 13.48 -6.31
C CYS A 94 7.45 12.46 -7.27
N ASP A 95 8.69 12.07 -7.04
CA ASP A 95 9.36 11.12 -7.90
C ASP A 95 8.79 9.74 -7.67
N HIS A 96 8.24 9.24 -8.73
CA HIS A 96 7.64 7.94 -8.85
C HIS A 96 8.75 6.89 -8.89
N PHE A 97 9.13 6.37 -7.75
CA PHE A 97 9.94 5.16 -7.72
C PHE A 97 9.03 3.98 -8.06
N ILE A 98 9.20 3.50 -9.22
CA ILE A 98 8.58 2.26 -9.66
C ILE A 98 9.47 1.10 -9.25
#